data_39836561f7c3dce07627d3c1198c4355
#
_entry.id   39836561f7c3dce07627d3c1198c4355
#
_cell.length_a   1.000
_cell.length_b   1.000
_cell.length_c   1.000
_cell.angle_alpha   90.00
_cell.angle_beta   90.00
_cell.angle_gamma   90.00
#
_symmetry.space_group_name_H-M   'P 1'
#
loop_
_entity.id
_entity.type
_entity.pdbx_description
1 polymer ?
#
loop_
_entity_poly.entity_id
_entity_poly.type
_entity_poly.pdbx_seq_one_letter_code
_entity_poly.pdbx_strand_id
1 'polypeptide(L)'
;METVTPFKEIIDAIKASGGDAFKSCYQCGLCDTVCPWNRVTNFSMRKVVREATFGLTDIESEDIWRCTTCGKCPQVCPRDVKQIESGVALRRIATEYDVFPHAVQPIRRVSASLNSDGNPLSQDRSRRADWAKELGVKRFTEGTEILYFPGCYLCYDPRGRKIARSTVEILNRAGVDFGILGTEESCCGESIRKTGDEALFKRLARQNIRTFVENGVKKILVSSPHCYHTFKNEYPEFMVHFDVMHISQFVCGLVADGRLRLTKEYGKTVTYHDPCYLGRHNSVYDEPREALKKIPGLEFGEMAESRKNSFCCGGGGGRIWMETRKGERFSDLRLEQAVGLGAQVLATSCPYCITNFEDSRINRPDSNVIEIKEITEIIREAI
;
A
#
# COMPACT_ATOMS: atom_id res chain seq x y z
N MET A 1 2.28 45.49 -0.77
CA MET A 1 1.75 44.27 -1.46
C MET A 1 2.96 43.72 -2.18
N GLU A 2 3.48 42.57 -1.71
CA GLU A 2 4.57 41.89 -2.42
C GLU A 2 4.04 41.36 -3.74
N THR A 3 4.73 41.67 -4.84
CA THR A 3 4.37 41.21 -6.16
C THR A 3 4.94 39.81 -6.32
N VAL A 4 4.11 38.80 -6.43
CA VAL A 4 4.54 37.42 -6.69
C VAL A 4 4.73 37.22 -8.19
N THR A 5 5.95 36.93 -8.62
CA THR A 5 6.28 36.64 -10.01
C THR A 5 6.31 35.11 -10.22
N PRO A 6 5.52 34.56 -11.17
CA PRO A 6 5.59 33.14 -11.50
C PRO A 6 6.95 32.72 -12.06
N PHE A 7 7.46 31.56 -11.62
CA PHE A 7 8.71 30.97 -12.14
C PHE A 7 8.40 29.90 -13.20
N LYS A 8 8.53 30.32 -14.46
CA LYS A 8 8.19 29.48 -15.61
C LYS A 8 9.03 28.19 -15.67
N GLU A 9 10.30 28.28 -15.35
CA GLU A 9 11.24 27.15 -15.36
C GLU A 9 10.80 26.04 -14.39
N ILE A 10 10.32 26.41 -13.19
CA ILE A 10 9.79 25.47 -12.20
C ILE A 10 8.46 24.87 -12.70
N ILE A 11 7.59 25.67 -13.30
CA ILE A 11 6.33 25.19 -13.88
C ILE A 11 6.62 24.15 -14.96
N ASP A 12 7.56 24.40 -15.84
CA ASP A 12 7.94 23.50 -16.94
C ASP A 12 8.60 22.23 -16.40
N ALA A 13 9.43 22.31 -15.36
CA ALA A 13 10.00 21.15 -14.65
C ALA A 13 8.91 20.26 -14.02
N ILE A 14 7.91 20.86 -13.36
CA ILE A 14 6.78 20.13 -12.78
C ILE A 14 5.99 19.40 -13.86
N LYS A 15 5.73 20.04 -15.00
CA LYS A 15 5.05 19.42 -16.16
C LYS A 15 5.86 18.25 -16.71
N ALA A 16 7.14 18.45 -16.94
CA ALA A 16 8.05 17.41 -17.43
C ALA A 16 8.10 16.20 -16.48
N SER A 17 7.93 16.45 -15.18
CA SER A 17 7.86 15.41 -14.15
C SER A 17 6.48 14.74 -14.03
N GLY A 18 5.49 15.09 -14.86
CA GLY A 18 4.16 14.46 -14.90
C GLY A 18 3.07 15.21 -14.13
N GLY A 19 3.32 16.46 -13.69
CA GLY A 19 2.38 17.28 -12.91
C GLY A 19 1.47 18.20 -13.76
N ASP A 20 1.34 18.02 -15.06
CA ASP A 20 0.63 18.99 -15.96
C ASP A 20 -0.83 19.24 -15.58
N ALA A 21 -1.52 18.29 -14.96
CA ALA A 21 -2.92 18.42 -14.59
C ALA A 21 -3.20 19.50 -13.52
N PHE A 22 -2.19 19.97 -12.76
CA PHE A 22 -2.38 20.99 -11.72
C PHE A 22 -2.92 22.32 -12.26
N LYS A 23 -2.63 22.67 -13.50
CA LYS A 23 -3.13 23.88 -14.18
C LYS A 23 -4.66 23.96 -14.28
N SER A 24 -5.36 22.83 -14.21
CA SER A 24 -6.82 22.76 -14.25
C SER A 24 -7.50 23.13 -12.93
N CYS A 25 -6.72 23.39 -11.85
CA CYS A 25 -7.25 23.67 -10.54
C CYS A 25 -7.86 25.06 -10.45
N TYR A 26 -9.16 25.18 -10.11
CA TYR A 26 -9.83 26.43 -9.82
C TYR A 26 -9.99 26.75 -8.34
N GLN A 27 -9.24 26.07 -7.47
CA GLN A 27 -9.10 26.40 -6.05
C GLN A 27 -10.36 26.22 -5.19
N CYS A 28 -11.28 25.27 -5.51
CA CYS A 28 -12.52 25.04 -4.77
C CYS A 28 -12.35 24.51 -3.34
N GLY A 29 -11.21 23.88 -3.02
CA GLY A 29 -10.90 23.36 -1.67
C GLY A 29 -11.48 21.99 -1.32
N LEU A 30 -12.26 21.33 -2.18
CA LEU A 30 -12.85 20.01 -1.88
C LEU A 30 -11.80 18.94 -1.53
N CYS A 31 -10.59 19.01 -2.13
CA CYS A 31 -9.48 18.11 -1.79
C CYS A 31 -9.03 18.23 -0.33
N ASP A 32 -9.08 19.43 0.24
CA ASP A 32 -8.70 19.68 1.64
C ASP A 32 -9.75 19.12 2.60
N THR A 33 -11.05 19.23 2.29
CA THR A 33 -12.13 18.75 3.16
C THR A 33 -12.11 17.25 3.39
N VAL A 34 -11.60 16.48 2.42
CA VAL A 34 -11.54 15.01 2.51
C VAL A 34 -10.16 14.47 2.89
N CYS A 35 -9.13 15.34 2.95
CA CYS A 35 -7.78 14.91 3.25
C CYS A 35 -7.65 14.42 4.69
N PRO A 36 -7.14 13.20 4.94
CA PRO A 36 -6.97 12.66 6.29
C PRO A 36 -6.08 13.56 7.19
N TRP A 37 -5.12 14.26 6.61
CA TRP A 37 -4.25 15.17 7.35
C TRP A 37 -5.03 16.25 8.12
N ASN A 38 -6.13 16.75 7.57
CA ASN A 38 -6.93 17.78 8.22
C ASN A 38 -7.73 17.29 9.45
N ARG A 39 -7.61 16.01 9.80
CA ARG A 39 -8.11 15.42 11.06
C ARG A 39 -7.06 15.46 12.19
N VAL A 40 -5.78 15.65 11.87
CA VAL A 40 -4.67 15.57 12.83
C VAL A 40 -3.78 16.80 12.80
N THR A 41 -3.73 17.55 11.70
CA THR A 41 -2.95 18.80 11.56
C THR A 41 -3.49 19.66 10.41
N ASN A 42 -3.00 20.86 10.29
CA ASN A 42 -3.35 21.73 9.16
C ASN A 42 -2.51 21.35 7.93
N PHE A 43 -3.18 20.93 6.87
CA PHE A 43 -2.57 20.62 5.58
C PHE A 43 -3.49 21.03 4.44
N SER A 44 -2.95 21.65 3.40
CA SER A 44 -3.73 22.05 2.24
C SER A 44 -3.11 21.55 0.94
N MET A 45 -3.69 20.51 0.37
CA MET A 45 -3.37 20.05 -0.98
C MET A 45 -3.69 21.13 -2.01
N ARG A 46 -4.75 21.92 -1.77
CA ARG A 46 -5.10 23.07 -2.61
C ARG A 46 -3.96 24.10 -2.66
N LYS A 47 -3.32 24.39 -1.51
CA LYS A 47 -2.15 25.28 -1.42
C LYS A 47 -0.99 24.72 -2.25
N VAL A 48 -0.64 23.44 -2.05
CA VAL A 48 0.44 22.77 -2.80
C VAL A 48 0.21 22.87 -4.31
N VAL A 49 -1.02 22.59 -4.79
CA VAL A 49 -1.35 22.70 -6.21
C VAL A 49 -1.29 24.16 -6.71
N ARG A 50 -1.74 25.12 -5.90
CA ARG A 50 -1.65 26.54 -6.25
C ARG A 50 -0.21 27.01 -6.42
N GLU A 51 0.65 26.69 -5.46
CA GLU A 51 2.07 27.03 -5.50
C GLU A 51 2.75 26.41 -6.73
N ALA A 52 2.45 25.12 -7.03
CA ALA A 52 2.92 24.47 -8.23
C ALA A 52 2.47 25.20 -9.52
N THR A 53 1.23 25.73 -9.56
CA THR A 53 0.70 26.46 -10.71
C THR A 53 1.47 27.75 -11.00
N PHE A 54 2.03 28.36 -10.01
CA PHE A 54 2.83 29.60 -10.13
C PHE A 54 4.35 29.35 -10.10
N GLY A 55 4.79 28.10 -9.96
CA GLY A 55 6.21 27.76 -9.81
C GLY A 55 6.80 28.27 -8.48
N LEU A 56 5.98 28.47 -7.44
CA LEU A 56 6.35 28.95 -6.11
C LEU A 56 6.54 27.82 -5.11
N THR A 57 6.64 26.59 -5.60
CA THR A 57 6.74 25.41 -4.73
C THR A 57 8.03 25.43 -3.95
N ASP A 58 7.90 25.39 -2.63
CA ASP A 58 9.00 25.14 -1.71
C ASP A 58 9.26 23.62 -1.66
N ILE A 59 10.25 23.16 -2.42
CA ILE A 59 10.65 21.75 -2.48
C ILE A 59 11.34 21.28 -1.20
N GLU A 60 11.77 22.21 -0.32
CA GLU A 60 12.33 21.90 1.00
C GLU A 60 11.24 21.67 2.04
N SER A 61 10.00 22.05 1.73
CA SER A 61 8.86 21.88 2.63
C SER A 61 8.47 20.42 2.85
N GLU A 62 8.13 20.06 4.09
CA GLU A 62 7.52 18.77 4.40
C GLU A 62 6.15 18.57 3.72
N ASP A 63 5.47 19.64 3.29
CA ASP A 63 4.11 19.59 2.76
C ASP A 63 4.00 18.71 1.50
N ILE A 64 4.99 18.77 0.59
CA ILE A 64 4.99 17.90 -0.60
C ILE A 64 5.09 16.40 -0.23
N TRP A 65 5.66 16.09 0.95
CA TRP A 65 5.84 14.72 1.45
C TRP A 65 4.69 14.23 2.33
N ARG A 66 3.75 15.08 2.73
CA ARG A 66 2.60 14.69 3.55
C ARG A 66 1.62 13.78 2.82
N CYS A 67 1.47 13.93 1.50
CA CYS A 67 0.52 13.13 0.74
C CYS A 67 0.79 11.63 0.88
N THR A 68 -0.20 10.90 1.42
CA THR A 68 -0.18 9.42 1.56
C THR A 68 -0.65 8.71 0.30
N THR A 69 -0.87 9.41 -0.80
CA THR A 69 -1.40 8.88 -2.07
C THR A 69 -2.69 8.03 -1.91
N CYS A 70 -3.49 8.33 -0.90
CA CYS A 70 -4.65 7.49 -0.52
C CYS A 70 -5.84 7.53 -1.48
N GLY A 71 -5.88 8.45 -2.45
CA GLY A 71 -6.91 8.52 -3.48
C GLY A 71 -8.25 9.16 -3.04
N LYS A 72 -8.35 9.80 -1.86
CA LYS A 72 -9.61 10.48 -1.47
C LYS A 72 -9.88 11.75 -2.27
N CYS A 73 -8.86 12.60 -2.47
CA CYS A 73 -9.02 13.88 -3.14
C CYS A 73 -9.39 13.78 -4.63
N PRO A 74 -8.88 12.83 -5.46
CA PRO A 74 -9.34 12.69 -6.83
C PRO A 74 -10.83 12.37 -6.95
N GLN A 75 -11.40 11.62 -5.99
CA GLN A 75 -12.82 11.24 -6.03
C GLN A 75 -13.80 12.42 -5.91
N VAL A 76 -13.35 13.54 -5.34
CA VAL A 76 -14.18 14.73 -5.14
C VAL A 76 -13.75 15.91 -6.02
N CYS A 77 -12.71 15.73 -6.84
CA CYS A 77 -12.21 16.80 -7.69
C CYS A 77 -13.05 16.96 -8.95
N PRO A 78 -13.80 18.07 -9.12
CA PRO A 78 -14.64 18.27 -10.32
C PRO A 78 -13.85 18.59 -11.59
N ARG A 79 -12.53 18.78 -11.46
CA ARG A 79 -11.63 19.16 -12.58
C ARG A 79 -10.57 18.12 -12.89
N ASP A 80 -10.63 16.96 -12.24
CA ASP A 80 -9.64 15.87 -12.39
C ASP A 80 -8.18 16.36 -12.34
N VAL A 81 -7.86 17.17 -11.33
CA VAL A 81 -6.52 17.80 -11.17
C VAL A 81 -5.40 16.78 -10.95
N LYS A 82 -5.75 15.52 -10.63
CA LYS A 82 -4.78 14.43 -10.36
C LYS A 82 -3.77 14.84 -9.28
N GLN A 83 -4.28 15.17 -8.11
CA GLN A 83 -3.47 15.72 -7.00
C GLN A 83 -2.32 14.78 -6.58
N ILE A 84 -2.50 13.46 -6.71
CA ILE A 84 -1.46 12.48 -6.37
C ILE A 84 -0.29 12.60 -7.33
N GLU A 85 -0.57 12.60 -8.63
CA GLU A 85 0.43 12.70 -9.69
C GLU A 85 1.18 14.03 -9.61
N SER A 86 0.46 15.12 -9.33
CA SER A 86 1.05 16.45 -9.11
C SER A 86 2.00 16.44 -7.89
N GLY A 87 1.58 15.84 -6.77
CA GLY A 87 2.42 15.71 -5.58
C GLY A 87 3.66 14.83 -5.82
N VAL A 88 3.50 13.75 -6.58
CA VAL A 88 4.64 12.86 -6.95
C VAL A 88 5.60 13.59 -7.91
N ALA A 89 5.09 14.42 -8.83
CA ALA A 89 5.94 15.23 -9.72
C ALA A 89 6.86 16.19 -8.92
N LEU A 90 6.32 16.84 -7.87
CA LEU A 90 7.13 17.67 -6.98
C LEU A 90 8.21 16.86 -6.24
N ARG A 91 7.86 15.66 -5.78
CA ARG A 91 8.81 14.75 -5.12
C ARG A 91 9.90 14.26 -6.07
N ARG A 92 9.60 14.07 -7.37
CA ARG A 92 10.60 13.75 -8.40
C ARG A 92 11.65 14.83 -8.50
N ILE A 93 11.23 16.09 -8.53
CA ILE A 93 12.13 17.24 -8.54
C ILE A 93 12.96 17.27 -7.25
N ALA A 94 12.33 17.19 -6.08
CA ALA A 94 13.04 17.20 -4.80
C ALA A 94 14.06 16.04 -4.70
N THR A 95 13.72 14.86 -5.20
CA THR A 95 14.62 13.68 -5.21
C THR A 95 15.77 13.87 -6.19
N GLU A 96 15.54 14.44 -7.35
CA GLU A 96 16.57 14.74 -8.35
C GLU A 96 17.63 15.73 -7.81
N TYR A 97 17.19 16.72 -7.03
CA TYR A 97 18.09 17.67 -6.37
C TYR A 97 18.56 17.24 -4.98
N ASP A 98 18.26 16.01 -4.56
CA ASP A 98 18.60 15.45 -3.23
C ASP A 98 18.09 16.30 -2.04
N VAL A 99 16.92 16.91 -2.20
CA VAL A 99 16.29 17.77 -1.18
C VAL A 99 15.33 16.94 -0.34
N PHE A 100 15.75 16.58 0.88
CA PHE A 100 14.95 15.80 1.82
C PHE A 100 14.87 16.50 3.18
N PRO A 101 13.70 17.00 3.59
CA PRO A 101 13.47 17.49 4.95
C PRO A 101 13.79 16.42 6.01
N HIS A 102 14.05 16.84 7.25
CA HIS A 102 14.48 15.94 8.33
C HIS A 102 13.59 14.69 8.46
N ALA A 103 12.27 14.85 8.51
CA ALA A 103 11.32 13.75 8.63
C ALA A 103 11.34 12.77 7.43
N VAL A 104 11.95 13.16 6.32
CA VAL A 104 12.01 12.39 5.06
C VAL A 104 13.38 11.75 4.83
N GLN A 105 14.41 12.16 5.56
CA GLN A 105 15.79 11.62 5.46
C GLN A 105 15.86 10.08 5.42
N PRO A 106 15.01 9.32 6.15
CA PRO A 106 15.06 7.86 6.09
C PRO A 106 14.88 7.27 4.69
N ILE A 107 14.26 8.01 3.75
CA ILE A 107 14.10 7.57 2.34
C ILE A 107 15.44 7.31 1.65
N ARG A 108 16.49 8.07 1.98
CA ARG A 108 17.84 7.82 1.45
C ARG A 108 18.35 6.42 1.77
N ARG A 109 18.10 5.94 3.00
CA ARG A 109 18.46 4.57 3.41
C ARG A 109 17.63 3.53 2.66
N VAL A 110 16.35 3.82 2.45
CA VAL A 110 15.45 2.95 1.66
C VAL A 110 15.94 2.85 0.22
N SER A 111 16.28 3.98 -0.42
CA SER A 111 16.84 3.99 -1.78
C SER A 111 18.16 3.22 -1.86
N ALA A 112 19.07 3.42 -0.91
CA ALA A 112 20.33 2.69 -0.85
C ALA A 112 20.11 1.17 -0.73
N SER A 113 19.24 0.73 0.17
CA SER A 113 18.92 -0.68 0.38
C SER A 113 18.22 -1.33 -0.83
N LEU A 114 17.33 -0.59 -1.50
CA LEU A 114 16.73 -1.05 -2.75
C LEU A 114 17.76 -1.19 -3.88
N ASN A 115 18.77 -0.34 -3.88
CA ASN A 115 19.87 -0.41 -4.83
C ASN A 115 20.76 -1.64 -4.62
N SER A 116 21.13 -1.97 -3.37
CA SER A 116 22.03 -3.07 -3.03
C SER A 116 21.29 -4.40 -2.93
N ASP A 117 20.23 -4.48 -2.15
CA ASP A 117 19.59 -5.73 -1.73
C ASP A 117 18.19 -5.96 -2.33
N GLY A 118 17.71 -5.01 -3.12
CA GLY A 118 16.41 -5.12 -3.77
C GLY A 118 15.21 -5.12 -2.81
N ASN A 119 15.40 -4.66 -1.55
CA ASN A 119 14.33 -4.53 -0.56
C ASN A 119 14.49 -3.27 0.28
N PRO A 120 13.39 -2.68 0.82
CA PRO A 120 13.45 -1.42 1.55
C PRO A 120 13.78 -1.58 3.05
N LEU A 121 13.99 -2.82 3.54
CA LEU A 121 14.12 -3.16 4.96
C LEU A 121 15.57 -3.33 5.41
N SER A 122 16.54 -3.00 4.56
CA SER A 122 17.97 -3.15 4.82
C SER A 122 18.35 -4.57 5.25
N GLN A 123 17.71 -5.56 4.62
CA GLN A 123 17.97 -6.98 4.86
C GLN A 123 18.72 -7.60 3.69
N ASP A 124 19.59 -8.55 3.99
CA ASP A 124 20.32 -9.31 2.98
C ASP A 124 19.36 -10.01 2.02
N ARG A 125 19.56 -9.83 0.71
CA ARG A 125 18.77 -10.43 -0.35
C ARG A 125 18.71 -11.95 -0.25
N SER A 126 19.81 -12.61 0.18
CA SER A 126 19.86 -14.06 0.34
C SER A 126 18.81 -14.62 1.31
N ARG A 127 18.35 -13.80 2.25
CA ARG A 127 17.35 -14.16 3.27
C ARG A 127 15.91 -14.04 2.81
N ARG A 128 15.66 -13.59 1.57
CA ARG A 128 14.30 -13.29 1.08
C ARG A 128 13.38 -14.52 1.10
N ALA A 129 13.92 -15.72 0.95
CA ALA A 129 13.15 -16.96 0.95
C ALA A 129 13.16 -17.72 2.29
N ASP A 130 13.84 -17.21 3.35
CA ASP A 130 13.98 -17.91 4.63
C ASP A 130 12.64 -18.26 5.28
N TRP A 131 11.64 -17.41 5.15
CA TRP A 131 10.30 -17.62 5.69
C TRP A 131 9.58 -18.86 5.13
N ALA A 132 9.95 -19.28 3.92
CA ALA A 132 9.31 -20.38 3.17
C ALA A 132 10.00 -21.74 3.35
N LYS A 133 11.23 -21.77 3.87
CA LYS A 133 12.06 -23.00 3.96
C LYS A 133 11.36 -24.15 4.69
N GLU A 134 10.70 -23.84 5.82
CA GLU A 134 10.01 -24.84 6.65
C GLU A 134 8.62 -25.24 6.12
N LEU A 135 8.11 -24.53 5.10
CA LEU A 135 6.75 -24.69 4.57
C LEU A 135 6.70 -25.55 3.32
N GLY A 136 7.85 -26.02 2.82
CA GLY A 136 7.93 -26.82 1.62
C GLY A 136 7.44 -26.12 0.34
N VAL A 137 7.50 -24.77 0.31
CA VAL A 137 7.09 -23.99 -0.86
C VAL A 137 8.08 -24.23 -1.99
N LYS A 138 7.58 -24.70 -3.14
CA LYS A 138 8.42 -24.95 -4.31
C LYS A 138 8.87 -23.66 -4.97
N ARG A 139 10.01 -23.72 -5.67
CA ARG A 139 10.39 -22.66 -6.60
C ARG A 139 9.39 -22.65 -7.76
N PHE A 140 8.99 -21.45 -8.19
CA PHE A 140 8.21 -21.28 -9.41
C PHE A 140 9.06 -21.69 -10.62
N THR A 141 8.49 -22.51 -11.50
CA THR A 141 9.08 -22.96 -12.76
C THR A 141 8.05 -22.90 -13.86
N GLU A 142 8.47 -22.95 -15.11
CA GLU A 142 7.55 -23.07 -16.23
C GLU A 142 6.61 -24.28 -16.03
N GLY A 143 5.31 -24.05 -16.19
CA GLY A 143 4.24 -25.02 -15.90
C GLY A 143 3.61 -24.90 -14.50
N THR A 144 4.22 -24.15 -13.55
CA THR A 144 3.54 -23.77 -12.31
C THR A 144 2.43 -22.76 -12.61
N GLU A 145 1.23 -22.97 -12.06
CA GLU A 145 0.07 -22.13 -12.41
C GLU A 145 0.20 -20.69 -11.91
N ILE A 146 0.62 -20.49 -10.67
CA ILE A 146 0.61 -19.18 -9.99
C ILE A 146 1.97 -18.87 -9.38
N LEU A 147 2.52 -17.70 -9.71
CA LEU A 147 3.59 -17.09 -8.92
C LEU A 147 2.99 -16.43 -7.68
N TYR A 148 3.28 -16.95 -6.49
CA TYR A 148 3.01 -16.21 -5.26
C TYR A 148 4.14 -15.23 -4.98
N PHE A 149 3.84 -13.94 -5.09
CA PHE A 149 4.76 -12.86 -4.77
C PHE A 149 4.37 -12.25 -3.41
N PRO A 150 5.02 -12.63 -2.31
CA PRO A 150 4.65 -12.18 -0.95
C PRO A 150 4.93 -10.69 -0.73
N GLY A 151 5.91 -10.13 -1.44
CA GLY A 151 6.39 -8.76 -1.22
C GLY A 151 7.39 -8.64 -0.08
N CYS A 152 8.08 -7.50 0.01
CA CYS A 152 9.23 -7.33 0.92
C CYS A 152 8.86 -7.47 2.40
N TYR A 153 7.75 -6.88 2.83
CA TYR A 153 7.32 -6.97 4.23
C TYR A 153 7.11 -8.41 4.69
N LEU A 154 6.44 -9.23 3.89
CA LEU A 154 6.16 -10.60 4.25
C LEU A 154 7.42 -11.48 4.22
N CYS A 155 8.43 -11.11 3.44
CA CYS A 155 9.69 -11.83 3.39
C CYS A 155 10.59 -11.58 4.60
N TYR A 156 10.64 -10.35 5.09
CA TYR A 156 11.67 -9.94 6.03
C TYR A 156 11.15 -9.55 7.42
N ASP A 157 9.95 -8.97 7.51
CA ASP A 157 9.38 -8.54 8.78
C ASP A 157 8.76 -9.72 9.55
N PRO A 158 9.06 -9.90 10.85
CA PRO A 158 8.54 -11.04 11.63
C PRO A 158 7.00 -11.10 11.69
N ARG A 159 6.33 -9.94 11.74
CA ARG A 159 4.86 -9.87 11.72
C ARG A 159 4.32 -10.24 10.34
N GLY A 160 4.98 -9.74 9.30
CA GLY A 160 4.67 -10.06 7.90
C GLY A 160 4.83 -11.54 7.58
N ARG A 161 5.87 -12.19 8.10
CA ARG A 161 6.09 -13.64 7.89
C ARG A 161 4.93 -14.51 8.39
N LYS A 162 4.21 -14.11 9.44
CA LYS A 162 3.01 -14.83 9.89
C LYS A 162 1.91 -14.80 8.84
N ILE A 163 1.74 -13.68 8.15
CA ILE A 163 0.79 -13.52 7.05
C ILE A 163 1.17 -14.41 5.87
N ALA A 164 2.45 -14.43 5.48
CA ALA A 164 2.94 -15.28 4.40
C ALA A 164 2.71 -16.78 4.70
N ARG A 165 2.98 -17.21 5.93
CA ARG A 165 2.72 -18.59 6.39
C ARG A 165 1.23 -18.94 6.33
N SER A 166 0.36 -18.06 6.82
CA SER A 166 -1.10 -18.25 6.73
C SER A 166 -1.58 -18.38 5.28
N THR A 167 -1.03 -17.55 4.38
CA THR A 167 -1.33 -17.61 2.95
C THR A 167 -0.93 -18.97 2.38
N VAL A 168 0.28 -19.46 2.64
CA VAL A 168 0.75 -20.76 2.14
C VAL A 168 -0.09 -21.92 2.66
N GLU A 169 -0.46 -21.91 3.94
CA GLU A 169 -1.32 -22.94 4.52
C GLU A 169 -2.69 -22.99 3.83
N ILE A 170 -3.29 -21.82 3.54
CA ILE A 170 -4.55 -21.71 2.79
C ILE A 170 -4.40 -22.28 1.37
N LEU A 171 -3.36 -21.86 0.64
CA LEU A 171 -3.13 -22.29 -0.73
C LEU A 171 -2.91 -23.81 -0.81
N ASN A 172 -2.11 -24.37 0.10
CA ASN A 172 -1.88 -25.82 0.20
C ASN A 172 -3.18 -26.57 0.50
N ARG A 173 -3.98 -26.09 1.47
CA ARG A 173 -5.27 -26.69 1.85
C ARG A 173 -6.27 -26.70 0.70
N ALA A 174 -6.25 -25.67 -0.15
CA ALA A 174 -7.11 -25.55 -1.32
C ALA A 174 -6.57 -26.29 -2.56
N GLY A 175 -5.43 -26.96 -2.46
CA GLY A 175 -4.79 -27.67 -3.58
C GLY A 175 -4.40 -26.75 -4.73
N VAL A 176 -3.92 -25.56 -4.43
CA VAL A 176 -3.46 -24.58 -5.44
C VAL A 176 -2.04 -24.93 -5.89
N ASP A 177 -1.82 -24.94 -7.20
CA ASP A 177 -0.47 -25.08 -7.76
C ASP A 177 0.22 -23.73 -7.82
N PHE A 178 1.15 -23.46 -6.90
CA PHE A 178 1.89 -22.20 -6.80
C PHE A 178 3.36 -22.41 -6.45
N GLY A 179 4.16 -21.41 -6.74
CA GLY A 179 5.58 -21.35 -6.36
C GLY A 179 6.04 -19.93 -6.11
N ILE A 180 7.25 -19.76 -5.59
CA ILE A 180 7.91 -18.46 -5.38
C ILE A 180 9.22 -18.40 -6.18
N LEU A 181 9.69 -17.20 -6.52
CA LEU A 181 10.99 -17.00 -7.13
C LEU A 181 12.07 -16.66 -6.07
N GLY A 182 11.65 -16.37 -4.85
CA GLY A 182 12.54 -16.21 -3.71
C GLY A 182 13.56 -15.10 -3.90
N THR A 183 14.86 -15.43 -3.87
CA THR A 183 15.94 -14.45 -3.98
C THR A 183 16.08 -13.81 -5.37
N GLU A 184 15.41 -14.33 -6.38
CA GLU A 184 15.37 -13.73 -7.72
C GLU A 184 14.42 -12.53 -7.79
N GLU A 185 13.45 -12.43 -6.86
CA GLU A 185 12.54 -11.30 -6.77
C GLU A 185 13.23 -10.06 -6.18
N SER A 186 12.75 -8.89 -6.58
CA SER A 186 13.06 -7.60 -5.96
C SER A 186 11.78 -6.92 -5.50
N CYS A 187 11.90 -5.82 -4.75
CA CYS A 187 10.76 -4.95 -4.42
C CYS A 187 10.02 -4.56 -5.70
N CYS A 188 8.68 -4.50 -5.62
CA CYS A 188 7.86 -4.02 -6.74
C CYS A 188 8.13 -2.54 -7.12
N GLY A 189 8.74 -1.77 -6.20
CA GLY A 189 9.12 -0.38 -6.43
C GLY A 189 8.04 0.65 -6.11
N GLU A 190 6.88 0.26 -5.57
CA GLU A 190 5.77 1.19 -5.33
C GLU A 190 6.18 2.40 -4.50
N SER A 191 6.69 2.18 -3.29
CA SER A 191 7.03 3.28 -2.39
C SER A 191 8.09 4.20 -2.97
N ILE A 192 9.11 3.64 -3.61
CA ILE A 192 10.20 4.45 -4.17
C ILE A 192 9.73 5.31 -5.35
N ARG A 193 8.79 4.80 -6.17
CA ARG A 193 8.13 5.59 -7.20
C ARG A 193 7.34 6.75 -6.61
N LYS A 194 6.60 6.51 -5.51
CA LYS A 194 5.78 7.53 -4.85
C LYS A 194 6.62 8.55 -4.07
N THR A 195 7.86 8.25 -3.77
CA THR A 195 8.83 9.20 -3.21
C THR A 195 9.65 9.93 -4.28
N GLY A 196 9.40 9.67 -5.56
CA GLY A 196 9.96 10.43 -6.67
C GLY A 196 11.17 9.81 -7.36
N ASP A 197 11.78 8.74 -6.83
CA ASP A 197 12.91 8.07 -7.49
C ASP A 197 12.43 7.17 -8.63
N GLU A 198 12.06 7.80 -9.73
CA GLU A 198 11.56 7.14 -10.93
C GLU A 198 12.63 6.28 -11.62
N ALA A 199 13.90 6.67 -11.53
CA ALA A 199 15.01 5.90 -12.12
C ALA A 199 15.19 4.56 -11.43
N LEU A 200 15.18 4.56 -10.10
CA LEU A 200 15.27 3.35 -9.29
C LEU A 200 14.04 2.46 -9.48
N PHE A 201 12.82 3.05 -9.50
CA PHE A 201 11.60 2.31 -9.81
C PHE A 201 11.72 1.57 -11.14
N LYS A 202 12.09 2.27 -12.23
CA LYS A 202 12.22 1.67 -13.56
C LYS A 202 13.25 0.54 -13.60
N ARG A 203 14.34 0.66 -12.85
CA ARG A 203 15.34 -0.41 -12.75
C ARG A 203 14.78 -1.64 -12.05
N LEU A 204 14.13 -1.48 -10.90
CA LEU A 204 13.50 -2.58 -10.15
C LEU A 204 12.39 -3.26 -10.98
N ALA A 205 11.55 -2.47 -11.65
CA ALA A 205 10.49 -2.98 -12.50
C ALA A 205 11.05 -3.83 -13.64
N ARG A 206 12.04 -3.31 -14.39
CA ARG A 206 12.70 -4.07 -15.48
C ARG A 206 13.36 -5.36 -14.99
N GLN A 207 13.97 -5.34 -13.80
CA GLN A 207 14.56 -6.54 -13.20
C GLN A 207 13.49 -7.60 -12.92
N ASN A 208 12.41 -7.24 -12.22
CA ASN A 208 11.31 -8.17 -11.93
C ASN A 208 10.64 -8.67 -13.23
N ILE A 209 10.37 -7.78 -14.19
CA ILE A 209 9.77 -8.14 -15.48
C ILE A 209 10.63 -9.16 -16.21
N ARG A 210 11.95 -8.92 -16.29
CA ARG A 210 12.87 -9.90 -16.90
C ARG A 210 12.76 -11.25 -16.21
N THR A 211 12.89 -11.27 -14.88
CA THR A 211 12.80 -12.49 -14.08
C THR A 211 11.46 -13.22 -14.29
N PHE A 212 10.36 -12.49 -14.34
CA PHE A 212 9.03 -13.09 -14.55
C PHE A 212 8.88 -13.66 -15.96
N VAL A 213 9.32 -12.95 -16.97
CA VAL A 213 9.26 -13.41 -18.38
C VAL A 213 10.15 -14.62 -18.60
N GLU A 214 11.39 -14.60 -18.12
CA GLU A 214 12.35 -15.71 -18.24
C GLU A 214 11.87 -17.00 -17.54
N ASN A 215 11.06 -16.87 -16.48
CA ASN A 215 10.46 -18.02 -15.78
C ASN A 215 9.05 -18.38 -16.31
N GLY A 216 8.53 -17.73 -17.35
CA GLY A 216 7.24 -18.03 -17.94
C GLY A 216 6.03 -17.64 -17.09
N VAL A 217 6.18 -16.67 -16.19
CA VAL A 217 5.11 -16.19 -15.30
C VAL A 217 3.98 -15.55 -16.10
N LYS A 218 2.75 -15.99 -15.85
CA LYS A 218 1.52 -15.43 -16.44
C LYS A 218 0.59 -14.87 -15.37
N LYS A 219 0.43 -15.61 -14.26
CA LYS A 219 -0.45 -15.24 -13.15
C LYS A 219 0.37 -14.93 -11.91
N ILE A 220 0.08 -13.82 -11.25
CA ILE A 220 0.75 -13.36 -10.04
C ILE A 220 -0.26 -13.18 -8.92
N LEU A 221 -0.08 -13.89 -7.81
CA LEU A 221 -0.85 -13.72 -6.59
C LEU A 221 -0.03 -12.90 -5.60
N VAL A 222 -0.62 -11.84 -5.05
CA VAL A 222 0.07 -10.93 -4.12
C VAL A 222 -0.71 -10.74 -2.82
N SER A 223 0.02 -10.55 -1.71
CA SER A 223 -0.58 -10.23 -0.40
C SER A 223 -0.59 -8.74 -0.09
N SER A 224 0.10 -7.92 -0.88
CA SER A 224 0.14 -6.47 -0.66
C SER A 224 -0.64 -5.72 -1.73
N PRO A 225 -1.60 -4.85 -1.35
CA PRO A 225 -2.30 -3.98 -2.29
C PRO A 225 -1.38 -3.03 -3.06
N HIS A 226 -0.23 -2.68 -2.48
CA HIS A 226 0.78 -1.86 -3.14
C HIS A 226 1.44 -2.63 -4.29
N CYS A 227 1.86 -3.90 -4.06
CA CYS A 227 2.36 -4.76 -5.12
C CYS A 227 1.28 -5.04 -6.18
N TYR A 228 0.03 -5.28 -5.74
CA TYR A 228 -1.12 -5.47 -6.63
C TYR A 228 -1.29 -4.30 -7.59
N HIS A 229 -1.36 -3.09 -7.04
CA HIS A 229 -1.50 -1.86 -7.83
C HIS A 229 -0.35 -1.68 -8.81
N THR A 230 0.88 -1.87 -8.35
CA THR A 230 2.08 -1.66 -9.16
C THR A 230 2.15 -2.64 -10.33
N PHE A 231 1.98 -3.93 -10.07
CA PHE A 231 2.02 -4.94 -11.14
C PHE A 231 0.87 -4.80 -12.13
N LYS A 232 -0.33 -4.48 -11.65
CA LYS A 232 -1.54 -4.36 -12.47
C LYS A 232 -1.60 -3.06 -13.26
N ASN A 233 -1.24 -1.92 -12.66
CA ASN A 233 -1.52 -0.60 -13.22
C ASN A 233 -0.26 0.17 -13.67
N GLU A 234 0.93 -0.16 -13.12
CA GLU A 234 2.15 0.59 -13.41
C GLU A 234 3.14 -0.21 -14.29
N TYR A 235 3.26 -1.53 -14.11
CA TYR A 235 4.13 -2.36 -14.97
C TYR A 235 3.69 -2.40 -16.45
N PRO A 236 2.40 -2.24 -16.81
CA PRO A 236 1.99 -2.13 -18.22
C PRO A 236 2.68 -1.00 -19.01
N GLU A 237 3.22 0.02 -18.36
CA GLU A 237 4.03 1.05 -19.05
C GLU A 237 5.30 0.48 -19.71
N PHE A 238 5.74 -0.71 -19.31
CA PHE A 238 6.86 -1.45 -19.91
C PHE A 238 6.42 -2.45 -20.99
N MET A 239 5.21 -2.31 -21.53
CA MET A 239 4.64 -3.15 -22.57
C MET A 239 4.52 -4.63 -22.18
N VAL A 240 4.29 -4.91 -20.88
CA VAL A 240 4.06 -6.24 -20.34
C VAL A 240 2.77 -6.27 -19.54
N HIS A 241 2.04 -7.39 -19.62
CA HIS A 241 0.80 -7.60 -18.86
C HIS A 241 0.85 -8.95 -18.17
N PHE A 242 0.58 -8.94 -16.87
CA PHE A 242 0.40 -10.15 -16.06
C PHE A 242 -1.05 -10.19 -15.55
N ASP A 243 -1.58 -11.40 -15.40
CA ASP A 243 -2.83 -11.60 -14.66
C ASP A 243 -2.52 -11.50 -13.15
N VAL A 244 -2.85 -10.36 -12.55
CA VAL A 244 -2.51 -10.06 -11.15
C VAL A 244 -3.75 -10.12 -10.29
N MET A 245 -3.70 -10.89 -9.21
CA MET A 245 -4.78 -11.02 -8.26
C MET A 245 -4.29 -10.77 -6.83
N HIS A 246 -5.10 -10.08 -6.03
CA HIS A 246 -4.84 -9.92 -4.61
C HIS A 246 -5.36 -11.13 -3.84
N ILE A 247 -4.65 -11.53 -2.77
CA ILE A 247 -4.99 -12.73 -1.98
C ILE A 247 -6.44 -12.71 -1.45
N SER A 248 -6.99 -11.56 -1.09
CA SER A 248 -8.37 -11.45 -0.60
C SER A 248 -9.41 -11.81 -1.66
N GLN A 249 -9.16 -11.49 -2.93
CA GLN A 249 -10.01 -11.88 -4.06
C GLN A 249 -9.90 -13.38 -4.32
N PHE A 250 -8.65 -13.87 -4.33
CA PHE A 250 -8.36 -15.27 -4.61
C PHE A 250 -9.01 -16.21 -3.56
N VAL A 251 -8.85 -15.87 -2.27
CA VAL A 251 -9.44 -16.65 -1.17
C VAL A 251 -10.97 -16.60 -1.20
N CYS A 252 -11.57 -15.44 -1.53
CA CYS A 252 -13.01 -15.33 -1.72
C CYS A 252 -13.51 -16.31 -2.80
N GLY A 253 -12.81 -16.38 -3.93
CA GLY A 253 -13.08 -17.37 -5.00
C GLY A 253 -12.96 -18.81 -4.52
N LEU A 254 -11.87 -19.17 -3.81
CA LEU A 254 -11.68 -20.52 -3.27
C LEU A 254 -12.80 -20.95 -2.32
N VAL A 255 -13.32 -20.02 -1.51
CA VAL A 255 -14.46 -20.29 -0.61
C VAL A 255 -15.75 -20.44 -1.41
N ALA A 256 -15.99 -19.58 -2.40
CA ALA A 256 -17.17 -19.64 -3.25
C ALA A 256 -17.25 -20.93 -4.06
N ASP A 257 -16.10 -21.40 -4.59
CA ASP A 257 -16.00 -22.63 -5.39
C ASP A 257 -15.98 -23.91 -4.52
N GLY A 258 -16.02 -23.77 -3.18
CA GLY A 258 -15.96 -24.90 -2.24
C GLY A 258 -14.59 -25.61 -2.14
N ARG A 259 -13.55 -25.06 -2.77
CA ARG A 259 -12.17 -25.54 -2.68
C ARG A 259 -11.54 -25.27 -1.31
N LEU A 260 -12.03 -24.23 -0.61
CA LEU A 260 -11.67 -23.93 0.76
C LEU A 260 -12.91 -23.92 1.65
N ARG A 261 -12.99 -24.86 2.59
CA ARG A 261 -14.12 -24.97 3.50
C ARG A 261 -13.78 -24.33 4.84
N LEU A 262 -14.61 -23.38 5.27
CA LEU A 262 -14.50 -22.72 6.56
C LEU A 262 -15.42 -23.45 7.54
N THR A 263 -14.87 -24.23 8.46
CA THR A 263 -15.63 -25.16 9.31
C THR A 263 -15.54 -24.87 10.79
N LYS A 264 -14.50 -24.12 11.23
CA LYS A 264 -14.30 -23.79 12.63
C LYS A 264 -14.97 -22.46 12.99
N GLU A 265 -15.62 -22.43 14.14
CA GLU A 265 -16.19 -21.20 14.68
C GLU A 265 -15.10 -20.19 15.05
N TYR A 266 -15.34 -18.92 14.73
CA TYR A 266 -14.44 -17.83 15.07
C TYR A 266 -14.91 -17.00 16.28
N GLY A 267 -16.19 -16.99 16.64
CA GLY A 267 -16.77 -16.46 17.87
C GLY A 267 -16.35 -15.03 18.28
N LYS A 268 -15.99 -14.17 17.34
CA LYS A 268 -15.51 -12.80 17.60
C LYS A 268 -16.20 -11.78 16.71
N THR A 269 -16.37 -10.55 17.27
CA THR A 269 -16.81 -9.40 16.49
C THR A 269 -15.64 -8.82 15.70
N VAL A 270 -15.77 -8.83 14.37
CA VAL A 270 -14.73 -8.41 13.41
C VAL A 270 -15.19 -7.17 12.64
N THR A 271 -14.33 -6.17 12.52
CA THR A 271 -14.53 -5.08 11.56
C THR A 271 -13.41 -5.07 10.54
N TYR A 272 -13.66 -4.48 9.36
CA TYR A 272 -12.68 -4.46 8.27
C TYR A 272 -12.23 -3.05 7.92
N HIS A 273 -10.91 -2.85 7.88
CA HIS A 273 -10.31 -1.64 7.32
C HIS A 273 -10.00 -1.84 5.84
N ASP A 274 -10.61 -1.03 4.99
CA ASP A 274 -10.35 -1.03 3.55
C ASP A 274 -8.99 -0.38 3.24
N PRO A 275 -7.98 -1.11 2.79
CA PRO A 275 -6.73 -0.52 2.33
C PRO A 275 -6.98 0.35 1.10
N CYS A 276 -6.43 1.57 1.10
CA CYS A 276 -6.69 2.52 0.02
C CYS A 276 -6.26 2.02 -1.37
N TYR A 277 -5.13 1.31 -1.44
CA TYR A 277 -4.62 0.74 -2.69
C TYR A 277 -5.42 -0.48 -3.17
N LEU A 278 -6.12 -1.18 -2.28
CA LEU A 278 -7.03 -2.25 -2.68
C LEU A 278 -8.39 -1.70 -3.09
N GLY A 279 -8.99 -0.85 -2.22
CA GLY A 279 -10.31 -0.28 -2.45
C GLY A 279 -10.28 0.88 -3.45
N ARG A 280 -9.84 2.07 -3.03
CA ARG A 280 -9.96 3.31 -3.84
C ARG A 280 -9.21 3.27 -5.17
N HIS A 281 -8.05 2.63 -5.22
CA HIS A 281 -7.27 2.54 -6.45
C HIS A 281 -7.64 1.35 -7.34
N ASN A 282 -8.26 0.30 -6.79
CA ASN A 282 -8.53 -0.94 -7.54
C ASN A 282 -9.96 -1.48 -7.39
N SER A 283 -10.84 -0.79 -6.66
CA SER A 283 -12.28 -1.10 -6.49
C SER A 283 -12.57 -2.47 -5.85
N VAL A 284 -11.63 -3.07 -5.14
CA VAL A 284 -11.81 -4.33 -4.40
C VAL A 284 -12.33 -4.01 -3.00
N TYR A 285 -13.63 -4.24 -2.76
CA TYR A 285 -14.31 -3.94 -1.50
C TYR A 285 -15.13 -5.11 -0.95
N ASP A 286 -15.76 -5.87 -1.83
CA ASP A 286 -16.72 -6.90 -1.46
C ASP A 286 -16.06 -8.22 -1.12
N GLU A 287 -15.09 -8.66 -1.89
CA GLU A 287 -14.45 -9.96 -1.75
C GLU A 287 -13.86 -10.22 -0.35
N PRO A 288 -13.15 -9.26 0.31
CA PRO A 288 -12.70 -9.47 1.67
C PRO A 288 -13.85 -9.67 2.66
N ARG A 289 -14.97 -8.93 2.47
CA ARG A 289 -16.16 -9.02 3.32
C ARG A 289 -16.92 -10.32 3.14
N GLU A 290 -17.08 -10.75 1.90
CA GLU A 290 -17.75 -12.00 1.56
C GLU A 290 -17.00 -13.19 2.15
N ALA A 291 -15.69 -13.19 2.06
CA ALA A 291 -14.86 -14.23 2.66
C ALA A 291 -15.00 -14.28 4.19
N LEU A 292 -14.95 -13.11 4.87
CA LEU A 292 -15.11 -13.03 6.33
C LEU A 292 -16.51 -13.47 6.79
N LYS A 293 -17.57 -13.03 6.11
CA LYS A 293 -18.96 -13.36 6.46
C LYS A 293 -19.32 -14.83 6.28
N LYS A 294 -18.50 -15.60 5.55
CA LYS A 294 -18.66 -17.06 5.40
C LYS A 294 -18.06 -17.85 6.56
N ILE A 295 -17.36 -17.22 7.49
CA ILE A 295 -16.76 -17.86 8.65
C ILE A 295 -17.84 -18.12 9.71
N PRO A 296 -18.04 -19.36 10.17
CA PRO A 296 -19.02 -19.66 11.21
C PRO A 296 -18.74 -18.88 12.50
N GLY A 297 -19.78 -18.36 13.15
CA GLY A 297 -19.68 -17.65 14.41
C GLY A 297 -19.01 -16.27 14.36
N LEU A 298 -18.52 -15.81 13.21
CA LEU A 298 -17.95 -14.48 13.06
C LEU A 298 -19.07 -13.44 12.97
N GLU A 299 -19.05 -12.45 13.86
CA GLU A 299 -19.93 -11.29 13.82
C GLU A 299 -19.24 -10.15 13.07
N PHE A 300 -19.79 -9.74 11.93
CA PHE A 300 -19.19 -8.70 11.09
C PHE A 300 -19.86 -7.34 11.30
N GLY A 301 -19.08 -6.32 11.73
CA GLY A 301 -19.52 -4.94 11.90
C GLY A 301 -18.80 -3.98 10.93
N GLU A 302 -19.55 -3.07 10.30
CA GLU A 302 -18.97 -2.02 9.43
C GLU A 302 -18.70 -0.75 10.23
N MET A 303 -17.50 -0.18 10.10
CA MET A 303 -17.23 1.17 10.58
C MET A 303 -17.94 2.21 9.71
N ALA A 304 -18.35 3.35 10.29
CA ALA A 304 -19.05 4.42 9.58
C ALA A 304 -18.27 4.91 8.34
N GLU A 305 -16.96 5.05 8.46
CA GLU A 305 -16.08 5.34 7.33
C GLU A 305 -15.53 4.04 6.74
N SER A 306 -16.27 3.43 5.81
CA SER A 306 -15.91 2.17 5.14
C SER A 306 -15.87 2.32 3.63
N ARG A 307 -15.34 1.32 2.93
CA ARG A 307 -15.25 1.24 1.47
C ARG A 307 -14.51 2.46 0.89
N LYS A 308 -15.08 3.14 -0.12
CA LYS A 308 -14.49 4.34 -0.73
C LYS A 308 -14.26 5.47 0.28
N ASN A 309 -15.07 5.54 1.33
CA ASN A 309 -14.98 6.56 2.38
C ASN A 309 -14.01 6.17 3.51
N SER A 310 -13.44 4.97 3.50
CA SER A 310 -12.54 4.48 4.54
C SER A 310 -11.45 5.50 4.91
N PHE A 311 -11.22 5.70 6.20
CA PHE A 311 -10.13 6.55 6.67
C PHE A 311 -8.78 5.87 6.42
N CYS A 312 -7.76 6.62 6.00
CA CYS A 312 -6.45 6.07 5.64
C CYS A 312 -5.67 5.61 6.89
N CYS A 313 -4.86 4.55 6.76
CA CYS A 313 -3.94 4.12 7.82
C CYS A 313 -2.69 4.99 7.97
N GLY A 314 -2.37 5.80 6.95
CA GLY A 314 -1.22 6.71 6.96
C GLY A 314 0.06 6.19 6.27
N GLY A 315 0.13 4.92 5.86
CA GLY A 315 1.39 4.30 5.39
C GLY A 315 1.73 4.49 3.91
N GLY A 316 0.78 4.90 3.07
CA GLY A 316 1.00 5.07 1.63
C GLY A 316 1.89 6.26 1.25
N GLY A 317 2.23 6.38 -0.03
CA GLY A 317 3.06 7.48 -0.55
C GLY A 317 4.47 7.54 0.03
N GLY A 318 5.02 6.40 0.44
CA GLY A 318 6.31 6.31 1.11
C GLY A 318 6.30 6.72 2.59
N ARG A 319 5.15 7.15 3.15
CA ARG A 319 5.05 7.61 4.55
C ARG A 319 5.40 6.53 5.58
N ILE A 320 5.24 5.25 5.24
CA ILE A 320 5.66 4.13 6.09
C ILE A 320 7.17 4.16 6.44
N TRP A 321 7.97 4.86 5.64
CA TRP A 321 9.43 5.01 5.79
C TRP A 321 9.83 6.37 6.37
N MET A 322 8.88 7.28 6.60
CA MET A 322 9.12 8.63 7.08
C MET A 322 8.67 8.76 8.53
N GLU A 323 9.24 9.74 9.23
CA GLU A 323 8.83 10.03 10.59
C GLU A 323 7.42 10.62 10.64
N THR A 324 6.64 10.23 11.63
CA THR A 324 5.31 10.79 11.93
C THR A 324 5.28 11.24 13.37
N ARG A 325 4.92 12.50 13.59
CA ARG A 325 4.89 13.12 14.93
C ARG A 325 3.80 12.48 15.79
N LYS A 326 4.01 12.50 17.11
CA LYS A 326 2.98 12.08 18.07
C LYS A 326 1.71 12.92 17.87
N GLY A 327 0.55 12.27 17.82
CA GLY A 327 -0.74 12.91 17.56
C GLY A 327 -1.10 13.14 16.08
N GLU A 328 -0.18 12.86 15.14
CA GLU A 328 -0.45 12.96 13.70
C GLU A 328 -0.70 11.58 13.03
N ARG A 329 -0.81 10.51 13.81
CA ARG A 329 -1.01 9.15 13.28
C ARG A 329 -2.48 8.92 12.91
N PHE A 330 -2.74 8.64 11.65
CA PHE A 330 -4.08 8.29 11.17
C PHE A 330 -4.58 6.97 11.75
N SER A 331 -3.67 6.03 11.96
CA SER A 331 -3.97 4.73 12.53
C SER A 331 -4.55 4.81 13.93
N ASP A 332 -4.18 5.82 14.75
CA ASP A 332 -4.77 6.05 16.06
C ASP A 332 -6.28 6.33 15.96
N LEU A 333 -6.67 7.27 15.09
CA LEU A 333 -8.09 7.59 14.86
C LEU A 333 -8.86 6.40 14.27
N ARG A 334 -8.20 5.59 13.45
CA ARG A 334 -8.85 4.42 12.85
C ARG A 334 -9.08 3.31 13.88
N LEU A 335 -8.14 3.10 14.80
CA LEU A 335 -8.32 2.18 15.93
C LEU A 335 -9.46 2.64 16.85
N GLU A 336 -9.56 3.96 17.13
CA GLU A 336 -10.69 4.51 17.89
C GLU A 336 -12.04 4.16 17.28
N GLN A 337 -12.16 4.26 15.95
CA GLN A 337 -13.39 3.89 15.26
C GLN A 337 -13.71 2.40 15.42
N ALA A 338 -12.72 1.52 15.35
CA ALA A 338 -12.91 0.09 15.51
C ALA A 338 -13.27 -0.29 16.96
N VAL A 339 -12.60 0.30 17.94
CA VAL A 339 -12.88 0.12 19.38
C VAL A 339 -14.27 0.67 19.72
N GLY A 340 -14.62 1.86 19.20
CA GLY A 340 -15.95 2.46 19.40
C GLY A 340 -17.10 1.65 18.81
N LEU A 341 -16.82 0.79 17.83
CA LEU A 341 -17.79 -0.19 17.30
C LEU A 341 -17.94 -1.43 18.20
N GLY A 342 -17.08 -1.61 19.20
CA GLY A 342 -17.01 -2.82 20.01
C GLY A 342 -16.34 -4.01 19.30
N ALA A 343 -15.58 -3.76 18.25
CA ALA A 343 -14.88 -4.82 17.53
C ALA A 343 -13.73 -5.42 18.37
N GLN A 344 -13.66 -6.75 18.42
CA GLN A 344 -12.57 -7.49 19.05
C GLN A 344 -11.38 -7.65 18.09
N VAL A 345 -11.65 -7.61 16.78
CA VAL A 345 -10.62 -7.75 15.73
C VAL A 345 -10.81 -6.66 14.67
N LEU A 346 -9.74 -5.93 14.40
CA LEU A 346 -9.60 -5.08 13.21
C LEU A 346 -8.90 -5.89 12.12
N ALA A 347 -9.68 -6.36 11.15
CA ALA A 347 -9.16 -7.06 9.98
C ALA A 347 -8.72 -6.07 8.89
N THR A 348 -7.70 -6.41 8.13
CA THR A 348 -7.28 -5.69 6.92
C THR A 348 -6.56 -6.63 5.95
N SER A 349 -6.29 -6.18 4.74
CA SER A 349 -5.60 -6.94 3.70
C SER A 349 -4.40 -6.17 3.15
N CYS A 350 -3.59 -5.58 4.05
CA CYS A 350 -2.43 -4.78 3.67
C CYS A 350 -1.34 -4.81 4.76
N PRO A 351 -0.11 -5.21 4.43
CA PRO A 351 0.98 -5.24 5.41
C PRO A 351 1.33 -3.85 5.98
N TYR A 352 1.22 -2.76 5.20
CA TYR A 352 1.44 -1.40 5.72
C TYR A 352 0.36 -1.00 6.74
N CYS A 353 -0.90 -1.37 6.48
CA CYS A 353 -1.97 -1.12 7.44
C CYS A 353 -1.74 -1.92 8.74
N ILE A 354 -1.36 -3.20 8.62
CA ILE A 354 -0.99 -4.03 9.80
C ILE A 354 0.10 -3.35 10.62
N THR A 355 1.20 -2.94 9.99
CA THR A 355 2.32 -2.29 10.69
C THR A 355 1.87 -1.03 11.43
N ASN A 356 1.11 -0.14 10.76
CA ASN A 356 0.65 1.10 11.38
C ASN A 356 -0.34 0.87 12.52
N PHE A 357 -1.24 -0.12 12.40
CA PHE A 357 -2.20 -0.44 13.45
C PHE A 357 -1.54 -1.12 14.65
N GLU A 358 -0.59 -2.03 14.43
CA GLU A 358 0.18 -2.65 15.51
C GLU A 358 1.01 -1.60 16.27
N ASP A 359 1.64 -0.67 15.56
CA ASP A 359 2.39 0.42 16.16
C ASP A 359 1.47 1.36 16.98
N SER A 360 0.30 1.72 16.45
CA SER A 360 -0.70 2.49 17.19
C SER A 360 -1.22 1.73 18.41
N ARG A 361 -1.47 0.43 18.27
CA ARG A 361 -1.96 -0.43 19.36
C ARG A 361 -0.97 -0.48 20.53
N ILE A 362 0.32 -0.62 20.28
CA ILE A 362 1.36 -0.67 21.30
C ILE A 362 1.46 0.67 22.06
N ASN A 363 1.21 1.78 21.39
CA ASN A 363 1.36 3.12 21.97
C ASN A 363 0.10 3.64 22.69
N ARG A 364 -0.97 2.85 22.79
CA ARG A 364 -2.24 3.25 23.43
C ARG A 364 -2.62 2.30 24.57
N PRO A 365 -2.87 2.81 25.80
CA PRO A 365 -3.22 1.98 26.97
C PRO A 365 -4.51 1.15 26.79
N ASP A 366 -5.49 1.73 26.11
CA ASP A 366 -6.86 1.18 25.91
C ASP A 366 -6.95 0.27 24.68
N SER A 367 -5.91 0.15 23.88
CA SER A 367 -5.92 -0.59 22.63
C SER A 367 -5.56 -2.08 22.75
N ASN A 368 -5.20 -2.53 23.96
CA ASN A 368 -4.97 -3.96 24.23
C ASN A 368 -6.23 -4.83 24.09
N VAL A 369 -7.39 -4.20 23.88
CA VAL A 369 -8.69 -4.87 23.73
C VAL A 369 -8.94 -5.35 22.29
N ILE A 370 -8.19 -4.85 21.29
CA ILE A 370 -8.42 -5.17 19.87
C ILE A 370 -7.22 -5.90 19.26
N GLU A 371 -7.49 -7.00 18.57
CA GLU A 371 -6.48 -7.71 17.79
C GLU A 371 -6.39 -7.11 16.38
N ILE A 372 -5.18 -7.03 15.84
CA ILE A 372 -4.95 -6.62 14.47
C ILE A 372 -4.62 -7.87 13.65
N LYS A 373 -5.45 -8.20 12.65
CA LYS A 373 -5.24 -9.40 11.83
C LYS A 373 -5.35 -9.09 10.34
N GLU A 374 -4.49 -9.74 9.59
CA GLU A 374 -4.66 -9.82 8.15
C GLU A 374 -5.71 -10.90 7.82
N ILE A 375 -6.48 -10.71 6.76
CA ILE A 375 -7.61 -11.57 6.41
C ILE A 375 -7.23 -13.06 6.34
N THR A 376 -6.05 -13.39 5.83
CA THR A 376 -5.59 -14.78 5.71
C THR A 376 -5.33 -15.43 7.07
N GLU A 377 -4.97 -14.64 8.08
CA GLU A 377 -4.79 -15.16 9.44
C GLU A 377 -6.13 -15.60 10.04
N ILE A 378 -7.20 -14.82 9.81
CA ILE A 378 -8.56 -15.13 10.29
C ILE A 378 -9.09 -16.38 9.55
N ILE A 379 -8.94 -16.42 8.23
CA ILE A 379 -9.39 -17.54 7.39
C ILE A 379 -8.65 -18.81 7.76
N ARG A 380 -7.34 -18.75 8.01
CA ARG A 380 -6.55 -19.89 8.47
C ARG A 380 -7.06 -20.47 9.80
N GLU A 381 -7.49 -19.62 10.72
CA GLU A 381 -8.06 -20.06 11.98
C GLU A 381 -9.42 -20.76 11.83
N ALA A 382 -10.14 -20.46 10.73
CA ALA A 382 -11.45 -21.01 10.42
C ALA A 382 -11.45 -22.30 9.54
N ILE A 383 -10.30 -22.76 9.04
CA ILE A 383 -10.14 -23.98 8.20
C ILE A 383 -9.79 -25.23 8.99
#